data_4ad3393a86ad830167e2dca4f4962f80
#
_entry.id   4ad3393a86ad830167e2dca4f4962f80
#
_cell.length_a   1.000
_cell.length_b   1.000
_cell.length_c   1.000
_cell.angle_alpha   90.00
_cell.angle_beta   90.00
_cell.angle_gamma   90.00
#
_symmetry.space_group_name_H-M   'P 1'
#
loop_
_entity.id
_entity.type
_entity.pdbx_description
1 polymer ?
#
loop_
_entity_poly.entity_id
_entity_poly.type
_entity_poly.pdbx_seq_one_letter_code
_entity_poly.pdbx_strand_id
1 'polypeptide(L)'
;MGVIIITFSFITGCGYTNQATLPNNIGTIAVPTFKNMLKQGDTYTYEAGLEVDITNDIIHRLNYDGNLKVVSPDKADATLEGIITQYEQESIRYEDRADVKEYRLFIEVGLILKDNRSGEVIWEEKGFTGRTEYFRTGTYAMTESSAARSAREDLAKKIVDRIIEDW
;
A
#
# COMPACT_ATOMS: atom_id res chain seq x y z
N MET A 1 -43.89 14.14 -53.18
CA MET A 1 -42.43 14.12 -52.93
C MET A 1 -42.19 14.53 -51.49
N GLY A 2 -42.00 13.57 -50.61
CA GLY A 2 -41.73 13.82 -49.18
C GLY A 2 -40.22 13.73 -48.90
N VAL A 3 -39.64 14.76 -48.34
CA VAL A 3 -38.26 14.85 -47.93
C VAL A 3 -38.15 14.35 -46.48
N ILE A 4 -37.49 13.22 -46.29
CA ILE A 4 -37.18 12.67 -44.96
C ILE A 4 -35.87 13.34 -44.50
N ILE A 5 -35.93 14.16 -43.45
CA ILE A 5 -34.76 14.75 -42.77
C ILE A 5 -34.34 13.77 -41.66
N ILE A 6 -33.21 13.07 -41.87
CA ILE A 6 -32.57 12.24 -40.85
C ILE A 6 -31.69 13.15 -40.00
N THR A 7 -32.12 13.44 -38.77
CA THR A 7 -31.33 14.14 -37.74
C THR A 7 -30.33 13.14 -37.14
N PHE A 8 -29.03 13.34 -37.44
CA PHE A 8 -27.91 12.57 -36.88
C PHE A 8 -27.54 13.18 -35.52
N SER A 9 -27.99 12.53 -34.42
CA SER A 9 -27.60 12.91 -33.05
C SER A 9 -26.18 12.50 -32.76
N PHE A 10 -25.25 13.45 -32.66
CA PHE A 10 -23.91 13.24 -32.13
C PHE A 10 -23.98 13.04 -30.62
N ILE A 11 -23.75 11.82 -30.16
CA ILE A 11 -23.56 11.51 -28.74
C ILE A 11 -22.09 11.84 -28.41
N THR A 12 -21.84 13.04 -27.89
CA THR A 12 -20.55 13.41 -27.30
C THR A 12 -20.44 12.70 -25.94
N GLY A 13 -19.79 11.54 -25.90
CA GLY A 13 -19.41 10.89 -24.67
C GLY A 13 -18.31 11.71 -23.98
N CYS A 14 -18.66 12.46 -22.91
CA CYS A 14 -17.69 13.03 -21.99
C CYS A 14 -17.04 11.87 -21.22
N GLY A 15 -15.84 11.46 -21.64
CA GLY A 15 -14.96 10.62 -20.85
C GLY A 15 -14.45 11.44 -19.66
N TYR A 16 -15.03 11.23 -18.47
CA TYR A 16 -14.48 11.75 -17.22
C TYR A 16 -13.27 10.87 -16.85
N THR A 17 -12.07 11.33 -17.14
CA THR A 17 -10.85 10.77 -16.57
C THR A 17 -10.52 11.56 -15.31
N ASN A 18 -10.90 11.03 -14.13
CA ASN A 18 -10.38 11.51 -12.86
C ASN A 18 -8.93 10.99 -12.70
N GLN A 19 -7.99 11.62 -13.36
CA GLN A 19 -6.59 11.51 -12.96
C GLN A 19 -6.40 12.45 -11.78
N ALA A 20 -6.23 11.87 -10.58
CA ALA A 20 -5.72 12.60 -9.44
C ALA A 20 -4.31 13.11 -9.83
N THR A 21 -4.17 14.42 -9.99
CA THR A 21 -2.88 15.02 -10.32
C THR A 21 -2.22 15.38 -9.00
N LEU A 22 -1.18 14.67 -8.61
CA LEU A 22 -0.35 15.06 -7.47
C LEU A 22 0.20 16.48 -7.65
N PRO A 23 0.52 17.23 -6.55
CA PRO A 23 1.15 18.54 -6.64
C PRO A 23 2.39 18.48 -7.55
N ASN A 24 2.70 19.59 -8.20
CA ASN A 24 3.85 19.73 -9.07
C ASN A 24 3.88 18.80 -10.30
N ASN A 25 2.72 18.29 -10.79
CA ASN A 25 2.65 17.39 -11.95
C ASN A 25 3.52 16.13 -11.80
N ILE A 26 3.51 15.51 -10.63
CA ILE A 26 4.17 14.22 -10.39
C ILE A 26 3.35 13.14 -11.12
N GLY A 27 3.95 12.50 -12.10
CA GLY A 27 3.37 11.40 -12.88
C GLY A 27 4.12 10.08 -12.72
N THR A 28 5.34 10.14 -12.17
CA THR A 28 6.19 8.97 -12.00
C THR A 28 6.72 8.87 -10.57
N ILE A 29 6.83 7.63 -10.07
CA ILE A 29 7.29 7.34 -8.72
C ILE A 29 8.32 6.22 -8.72
N ALA A 30 9.34 6.34 -7.86
CA ALA A 30 10.24 5.26 -7.51
C ALA A 30 9.95 4.76 -6.10
N VAL A 31 10.03 3.45 -5.92
CA VAL A 31 9.90 2.78 -4.62
C VAL A 31 11.14 1.91 -4.41
N PRO A 32 12.23 2.45 -3.86
CA PRO A 32 13.39 1.65 -3.47
C PRO A 32 13.00 0.62 -2.42
N THR A 33 13.75 -0.49 -2.35
CA THR A 33 13.54 -1.50 -1.31
C THR A 33 13.55 -0.86 0.07
N PHE A 34 12.51 -1.10 0.85
CA PHE A 34 12.35 -0.58 2.20
C PHE A 34 13.52 -1.02 3.09
N LYS A 35 13.90 -0.16 4.04
CA LYS A 35 14.92 -0.51 5.02
C LYS A 35 14.29 -1.28 6.18
N ASN A 36 14.99 -2.29 6.65
CA ASN A 36 14.57 -3.04 7.82
C ASN A 36 15.32 -2.53 9.07
N MET A 37 14.57 -2.05 10.05
CA MET A 37 15.09 -1.60 11.35
C MET A 37 14.47 -2.36 12.52
N LEU A 38 13.90 -3.55 12.27
CA LEU A 38 13.43 -4.43 13.33
C LEU A 38 14.58 -4.82 14.25
N LYS A 39 14.38 -4.70 15.56
CA LYS A 39 15.40 -5.07 16.56
C LYS A 39 15.46 -6.60 16.67
N GLN A 40 16.65 -7.15 16.58
CA GLN A 40 16.87 -8.57 16.91
C GLN A 40 16.51 -8.80 18.39
N GLY A 41 15.51 -9.66 18.64
CA GLY A 41 15.09 -10.02 20.00
C GLY A 41 13.66 -9.58 20.35
N ASP A 42 12.98 -8.84 19.50
CA ASP A 42 11.54 -8.65 19.62
C ASP A 42 10.82 -9.99 19.47
N THR A 43 9.72 -10.15 20.16
CA THR A 43 9.00 -11.43 20.42
C THR A 43 8.58 -12.19 19.15
N TYR A 44 8.87 -11.60 17.99
CA TYR A 44 8.50 -12.17 16.70
C TYR A 44 9.72 -12.37 15.79
N THR A 45 9.81 -13.57 15.22
CA THR A 45 10.89 -13.93 14.33
C THR A 45 10.76 -13.17 13.01
N TYR A 46 11.75 -12.34 12.71
CA TYR A 46 11.90 -11.68 11.42
C TYR A 46 11.80 -12.69 10.27
N GLU A 47 10.89 -12.46 9.36
CA GLU A 47 10.79 -13.18 8.10
C GLU A 47 11.77 -12.55 7.09
N ALA A 48 12.80 -13.31 6.71
CA ALA A 48 13.81 -12.81 5.78
C ALA A 48 13.18 -12.43 4.44
N GLY A 49 13.41 -11.18 3.99
CA GLY A 49 12.85 -10.66 2.74
C GLY A 49 11.57 -9.85 2.91
N LEU A 50 11.10 -9.62 4.15
CA LEU A 50 9.90 -8.82 4.42
C LEU A 50 9.96 -7.43 3.75
N GLU A 51 11.14 -6.78 3.74
CA GLU A 51 11.36 -5.49 3.08
C GLU A 51 11.18 -5.56 1.55
N VAL A 52 11.55 -6.68 0.94
CA VAL A 52 11.37 -6.91 -0.49
C VAL A 52 9.89 -7.17 -0.80
N ASP A 53 9.25 -8.00 0.03
CA ASP A 53 7.83 -8.33 -0.14
C ASP A 53 6.95 -7.09 0.01
N ILE A 54 7.14 -6.27 1.05
CA ILE A 54 6.39 -5.02 1.24
C ILE A 54 6.60 -4.08 0.04
N THR A 55 7.85 -3.92 -0.41
CA THR A 55 8.16 -3.07 -1.56
C THR A 55 7.44 -3.54 -2.81
N ASN A 56 7.45 -4.85 -3.08
CA ASN A 56 6.77 -5.45 -4.23
C ASN A 56 5.25 -5.28 -4.14
N ASP A 57 4.65 -5.48 -2.96
CA ASP A 57 3.21 -5.32 -2.76
C ASP A 57 2.78 -3.87 -3.03
N ILE A 58 3.58 -2.87 -2.61
CA ILE A 58 3.34 -1.45 -2.90
C ILE A 58 3.47 -1.17 -4.41
N ILE A 59 4.52 -1.68 -5.07
CA ILE A 59 4.71 -1.54 -6.51
C ILE A 59 3.54 -2.16 -7.29
N HIS A 60 3.11 -3.35 -6.90
CA HIS A 60 1.95 -4.01 -7.49
C HIS A 60 0.67 -3.18 -7.32
N ARG A 61 0.46 -2.62 -6.13
CA ARG A 61 -0.71 -1.78 -5.85
C ARG A 61 -0.69 -0.48 -6.65
N LEU A 62 0.45 0.20 -6.77
CA LEU A 62 0.62 1.41 -7.61
C LEU A 62 0.33 1.10 -9.08
N ASN A 63 0.85 -0.02 -9.60
CA ASN A 63 0.60 -0.44 -10.98
C ASN A 63 -0.87 -0.81 -11.23
N TYR A 64 -1.54 -1.39 -10.23
CA TYR A 64 -2.98 -1.70 -10.30
C TYR A 64 -3.84 -0.43 -10.28
N ASP A 65 -3.49 0.53 -9.45
CA ASP A 65 -4.18 1.81 -9.35
C ASP A 65 -4.03 2.66 -10.63
N GLY A 66 -2.83 2.71 -11.21
CA GLY A 66 -2.54 3.29 -12.52
C GLY A 66 -2.45 4.82 -12.57
N ASN A 67 -2.60 5.53 -11.44
CA ASN A 67 -2.45 7.00 -11.39
C ASN A 67 -0.99 7.44 -11.50
N LEU A 68 -0.06 6.65 -10.94
CA LEU A 68 1.37 6.88 -10.99
C LEU A 68 2.09 5.74 -11.72
N LYS A 69 3.02 6.09 -12.58
CA LYS A 69 3.87 5.11 -13.25
C LYS A 69 5.11 4.82 -12.40
N VAL A 70 5.29 3.56 -12.02
CA VAL A 70 6.51 3.14 -11.30
C VAL A 70 7.68 3.07 -12.27
N VAL A 71 8.78 3.75 -11.94
CA VAL A 71 10.00 3.81 -12.74
C VAL A 71 11.24 3.72 -11.84
N SER A 72 12.43 3.63 -12.45
CA SER A 72 13.71 3.66 -11.72
C SER A 72 13.93 5.04 -11.07
N PRO A 73 14.69 5.10 -9.95
CA PRO A 73 14.89 6.35 -9.19
C PRO A 73 15.47 7.52 -10.01
N ASP A 74 16.29 7.23 -11.00
CA ASP A 74 16.90 8.21 -11.91
C ASP A 74 15.90 8.89 -12.86
N LYS A 75 14.69 8.32 -13.01
CA LYS A 75 13.64 8.80 -13.93
C LYS A 75 12.36 9.20 -13.23
N ALA A 76 12.30 9.04 -11.92
CA ALA A 76 11.10 9.30 -11.14
C ALA A 76 10.98 10.79 -10.78
N ASP A 77 9.76 11.32 -10.85
CA ASP A 77 9.42 12.65 -10.33
C ASP A 77 9.46 12.68 -8.80
N ALA A 78 9.02 11.58 -8.18
CA ALA A 78 9.02 11.43 -6.72
C ALA A 78 9.59 10.07 -6.30
N THR A 79 10.08 10.00 -5.06
CA THR A 79 10.58 8.77 -4.44
C THR A 79 9.88 8.54 -3.11
N LEU A 80 9.28 7.34 -2.95
CA LEU A 80 8.76 6.85 -1.68
C LEU A 80 9.84 6.04 -0.97
N GLU A 81 10.39 6.56 0.12
CA GLU A 81 11.29 5.82 1.01
C GLU A 81 10.50 5.23 2.18
N GLY A 82 10.80 3.99 2.57
CA GLY A 82 10.15 3.32 3.69
C GLY A 82 11.14 2.64 4.62
N ILE A 83 10.77 2.60 5.91
CA ILE A 83 11.54 1.93 6.98
C ILE A 83 10.57 1.07 7.78
N ILE A 84 10.82 -0.23 7.88
CA ILE A 84 10.03 -1.14 8.73
C ILE A 84 10.47 -0.95 10.16
N THR A 85 9.54 -0.53 11.04
CA THR A 85 9.79 -0.21 12.43
C THR A 85 9.25 -1.27 13.40
N GLN A 86 8.16 -1.98 13.01
CA GLN A 86 7.57 -3.01 13.84
C GLN A 86 6.92 -4.10 13.00
N TYR A 87 7.02 -5.34 13.48
CA TYR A 87 6.29 -6.51 12.99
C TYR A 87 5.89 -7.32 14.21
N GLU A 88 4.59 -7.37 14.51
CA GLU A 88 4.13 -7.95 15.77
C GLU A 88 2.81 -8.72 15.58
N GLN A 89 2.69 -9.76 16.40
CA GLN A 89 1.46 -10.54 16.54
C GLN A 89 0.94 -10.41 17.97
N GLU A 90 -0.27 -9.93 18.11
CA GLU A 90 -0.98 -9.82 19.39
C GLU A 90 -2.08 -10.87 19.50
N SER A 91 -2.30 -11.36 20.71
CA SER A 91 -3.46 -12.20 21.03
C SER A 91 -4.65 -11.33 21.40
N ILE A 92 -5.78 -11.44 20.65
CA ILE A 92 -6.95 -10.57 20.88
C ILE A 92 -8.05 -11.29 21.67
N ARG A 93 -8.15 -12.60 21.55
CA ARG A 93 -9.19 -13.38 22.24
C ARG A 93 -8.63 -14.65 22.86
N TYR A 94 -8.99 -14.86 24.13
CA TYR A 94 -8.71 -16.08 24.89
C TYR A 94 -10.00 -16.84 25.11
N GLU A 95 -9.98 -18.17 25.02
CA GLU A 95 -11.02 -19.02 25.58
C GLU A 95 -10.70 -19.38 27.04
N ASP A 96 -11.71 -19.86 27.79
CA ASP A 96 -11.69 -20.14 29.25
C ASP A 96 -10.57 -21.08 29.75
N ARG A 97 -9.65 -21.53 28.93
CA ARG A 97 -8.53 -22.42 29.26
C ARG A 97 -7.18 -22.02 28.64
N ALA A 98 -6.90 -20.75 28.53
CA ALA A 98 -5.63 -20.22 28.02
C ALA A 98 -5.30 -20.52 26.53
N ASP A 99 -6.24 -21.05 25.75
CA ASP A 99 -6.04 -21.24 24.33
C ASP A 99 -6.42 -19.95 23.57
N VAL A 100 -5.42 -19.32 22.97
CA VAL A 100 -5.64 -18.15 22.13
C VAL A 100 -6.24 -18.60 20.82
N LYS A 101 -7.40 -18.05 20.46
CA LYS A 101 -8.08 -18.36 19.20
C LYS A 101 -7.90 -17.33 18.12
N GLU A 102 -7.81 -16.07 18.49
CA GLU A 102 -7.78 -14.95 17.56
C GLU A 102 -6.54 -14.10 17.79
N TYR A 103 -5.84 -13.81 16.70
CA TYR A 103 -4.62 -13.03 16.67
C TYR A 103 -4.79 -11.83 15.76
N ARG A 104 -4.11 -10.75 16.10
CA ARG A 104 -3.88 -9.61 15.21
C ARG A 104 -2.40 -9.60 14.85
N LEU A 105 -2.13 -9.55 13.55
CA LEU A 105 -0.79 -9.30 13.04
C LEU A 105 -0.76 -7.89 12.44
N PHE A 106 0.25 -7.10 12.79
CA PHE A 106 0.46 -5.79 12.23
C PHE A 106 1.91 -5.53 11.85
N ILE A 107 2.06 -4.69 10.84
CA ILE A 107 3.34 -4.23 10.31
C ILE A 107 3.31 -2.71 10.37
N GLU A 108 4.30 -2.10 11.03
CA GLU A 108 4.45 -0.65 11.10
C GLU A 108 5.63 -0.20 10.27
N VAL A 109 5.45 0.89 9.52
CA VAL A 109 6.48 1.52 8.71
C VAL A 109 6.51 3.02 8.92
N GLY A 110 7.70 3.60 8.86
CA GLY A 110 7.89 5.02 8.64
C GLY A 110 8.03 5.27 7.14
N LEU A 111 7.42 6.34 6.64
CA LEU A 111 7.34 6.69 5.22
C LEU A 111 7.80 8.12 4.99
N ILE A 112 8.51 8.35 3.88
CA ILE A 112 8.89 9.68 3.40
C ILE A 112 8.65 9.72 1.90
N LEU A 113 7.83 10.66 1.43
CA LEU A 113 7.67 10.96 0.02
C LEU A 113 8.44 12.24 -0.33
N LYS A 114 9.32 12.18 -1.32
CA LYS A 114 10.18 13.28 -1.75
C LYS A 114 9.92 13.64 -3.21
N ASP A 115 9.89 14.92 -3.52
CA ASP A 115 9.98 15.42 -4.91
C ASP A 115 11.45 15.38 -5.34
N ASN A 116 11.76 14.61 -6.39
CA ASN A 116 13.13 14.43 -6.87
C ASN A 116 13.68 15.67 -7.63
N ARG A 117 12.79 16.55 -8.10
CA ARG A 117 13.16 17.76 -8.85
C ARG A 117 13.57 18.89 -7.92
N SER A 118 12.83 19.10 -6.81
CA SER A 118 13.14 20.12 -5.82
C SER A 118 14.02 19.59 -4.68
N GLY A 119 14.01 18.27 -4.45
CA GLY A 119 14.64 17.63 -3.28
C GLY A 119 13.86 17.81 -1.98
N GLU A 120 12.67 18.40 -2.05
CA GLU A 120 11.83 18.66 -0.87
C GLU A 120 11.07 17.42 -0.45
N VAL A 121 10.86 17.30 0.86
CA VAL A 121 9.94 16.31 1.43
C VAL A 121 8.52 16.80 1.22
N ILE A 122 7.73 16.03 0.47
CA ILE A 122 6.32 16.31 0.23
C ILE A 122 5.53 16.02 1.51
N TRP A 123 5.75 14.83 2.09
CA TRP A 123 5.23 14.44 3.40
C TRP A 123 6.11 13.37 4.05
N GLU A 124 6.02 13.30 5.37
CA GLU A 124 6.63 12.29 6.22
C GLU A 124 5.58 11.78 7.20
N GLU A 125 5.49 10.47 7.39
CA GLU A 125 4.58 9.84 8.34
C GLU A 125 5.29 8.73 9.09
N LYS A 126 5.15 8.72 10.42
CA LYS A 126 5.70 7.71 11.31
C LYS A 126 4.56 6.85 11.87
N GLY A 127 4.78 5.55 11.97
CA GLY A 127 3.79 4.64 12.53
C GLY A 127 2.63 4.31 11.60
N PHE A 128 2.86 4.30 10.29
CA PHE A 128 1.88 3.87 9.30
C PHE A 128 1.70 2.36 9.36
N THR A 129 0.46 1.88 9.56
CA THR A 129 0.23 0.49 9.96
C THR A 129 -0.71 -0.27 9.01
N GLY A 130 -0.24 -1.43 8.54
CA GLY A 130 -1.08 -2.47 7.93
C GLY A 130 -1.36 -3.58 8.94
N ARG A 131 -2.58 -4.14 8.91
CA ARG A 131 -3.00 -5.15 9.88
C ARG A 131 -3.96 -6.16 9.30
N THR A 132 -3.98 -7.35 9.94
CA THR A 132 -5.00 -8.37 9.73
C THR A 132 -5.35 -9.06 11.04
N GLU A 133 -6.57 -9.56 11.15
CA GLU A 133 -7.02 -10.42 12.25
C GLU A 133 -7.27 -11.81 11.70
N TYR A 134 -6.87 -12.84 12.43
CA TYR A 134 -7.00 -14.20 11.97
C TYR A 134 -7.15 -15.23 13.10
N PHE A 135 -7.78 -16.34 12.76
CA PHE A 135 -7.91 -17.49 13.65
C PHE A 135 -6.85 -18.53 13.30
N ARG A 136 -6.21 -19.15 14.29
CA ARG A 136 -5.28 -20.26 14.07
C ARG A 136 -5.96 -21.63 14.05
N THR A 137 -7.20 -21.71 14.56
CA THR A 137 -7.97 -22.95 14.68
C THR A 137 -9.40 -22.72 14.23
N GLY A 138 -10.08 -23.79 13.82
CA GLY A 138 -11.48 -23.76 13.38
C GLY A 138 -11.65 -23.63 11.87
N THR A 139 -12.91 -23.45 11.45
CA THR A 139 -13.30 -23.46 10.02
C THR A 139 -12.67 -22.32 9.21
N TYR A 140 -12.36 -21.20 9.86
CA TYR A 140 -11.75 -20.01 9.22
C TYR A 140 -10.28 -19.85 9.61
N ALA A 141 -9.63 -20.95 10.00
CA ALA A 141 -8.23 -20.90 10.37
C ALA A 141 -7.35 -20.45 9.18
N MET A 142 -6.41 -19.57 9.47
CA MET A 142 -5.44 -19.04 8.52
C MET A 142 -4.04 -19.32 9.05
N THR A 143 -3.12 -19.60 8.14
CA THR A 143 -1.70 -19.69 8.51
C THR A 143 -1.15 -18.30 8.77
N GLU A 144 -0.11 -18.21 9.59
CA GLU A 144 0.57 -16.95 9.87
C GLU A 144 1.13 -16.30 8.60
N SER A 145 1.71 -17.08 7.69
CA SER A 145 2.21 -16.56 6.42
C SER A 145 1.09 -15.97 5.54
N SER A 146 -0.12 -16.55 5.57
CA SER A 146 -1.28 -15.97 4.90
C SER A 146 -1.74 -14.69 5.59
N ALA A 147 -1.70 -14.65 6.92
CA ALA A 147 -2.02 -13.46 7.69
C ALA A 147 -1.01 -12.32 7.44
N ALA A 148 0.28 -12.65 7.39
CA ALA A 148 1.33 -11.69 7.06
C ALA A 148 1.12 -11.09 5.66
N ARG A 149 0.76 -11.91 4.68
CA ARG A 149 0.42 -11.43 3.34
C ARG A 149 -0.76 -10.45 3.38
N SER A 150 -1.86 -10.80 4.07
CA SER A 150 -3.02 -9.91 4.17
C SER A 150 -2.69 -8.59 4.87
N ALA A 151 -1.82 -8.60 5.90
CA ALA A 151 -1.37 -7.38 6.56
C ALA A 151 -0.51 -6.49 5.61
N ARG A 152 0.35 -7.10 4.78
CA ARG A 152 1.13 -6.38 3.75
C ARG A 152 0.23 -5.78 2.67
N GLU A 153 -0.77 -6.53 2.20
CA GLU A 153 -1.75 -6.06 1.22
C GLU A 153 -2.56 -4.86 1.76
N ASP A 154 -2.99 -4.92 3.03
CA ASP A 154 -3.66 -3.80 3.72
C ASP A 154 -2.72 -2.59 3.83
N LEU A 155 -1.46 -2.81 4.19
CA LEU A 155 -0.43 -1.77 4.25
C LEU A 155 -0.23 -1.12 2.88
N ALA A 156 0.01 -1.92 1.84
CA ALA A 156 0.23 -1.42 0.48
C ALA A 156 -0.97 -0.62 -0.04
N LYS A 157 -2.19 -1.10 0.23
CA LYS A 157 -3.41 -0.37 -0.13
C LYS A 157 -3.44 1.00 0.53
N LYS A 158 -3.28 1.06 1.84
CA LYS A 158 -3.33 2.32 2.60
C LYS A 158 -2.23 3.30 2.18
N ILE A 159 -1.01 2.80 1.91
CA ILE A 159 0.10 3.63 1.42
C ILE A 159 -0.26 4.27 0.08
N VAL A 160 -0.79 3.49 -0.86
CA VAL A 160 -1.16 4.01 -2.19
C VAL A 160 -2.34 4.97 -2.08
N ASP A 161 -3.37 4.64 -1.29
CA ASP A 161 -4.50 5.53 -1.02
C ASP A 161 -3.98 6.87 -0.45
N ARG A 162 -3.05 6.84 0.54
CA ARG A 162 -2.41 8.05 1.12
C ARG A 162 -1.65 8.88 0.10
N ILE A 163 -0.96 8.22 -0.85
CA ILE A 163 -0.22 8.92 -1.93
C ILE A 163 -1.19 9.62 -2.91
N ILE A 164 -2.38 9.10 -3.12
CA ILE A 164 -3.28 9.51 -4.20
C ILE A 164 -4.44 10.38 -3.70
N GLU A 165 -4.99 10.13 -2.52
CA GLU A 165 -6.24 10.74 -2.03
C GLU A 165 -6.04 12.02 -1.22
N ASP A 166 -4.88 12.24 -0.62
CA ASP A 166 -4.64 13.37 0.29
C ASP A 166 -4.04 14.62 -0.39
N TRP A 167 -4.44 14.86 -1.65
CA TRP A 167 -4.01 16.04 -2.42
C TRP A 167 -5.15 16.95 -2.84
#